data_960478152d264f3183765d0cc2d1869c
#
_entry.id   960478152d264f3183765d0cc2d1869c
#
_cell.length_a   1.000
_cell.length_b   1.000
_cell.length_c   1.000
_cell.angle_alpha   90.00
_cell.angle_beta   90.00
_cell.angle_gamma   90.00
#
_symmetry.space_group_name_H-M   'P 1'
#
loop_
_entity.id
_entity.type
_entity.pdbx_description
1 polymer ?
#
loop_
_entity_poly.entity_id
_entity_poly.type
_entity_poly.pdbx_seq_one_letter_code
_entity_poly.pdbx_strand_id
1 'polypeptide(L)'
;EGEQAPSIYRMIEEICEQNELTLVKVKIYDSGDVLRANLYFTGKKDLVLRNHRASDAMALAAYYKIPLLVRKKLLKEKMEA
;
A
#
# COMPACT_ATOMS: atom_id res chain seq x y z
N GLU A 1 25.28 7.70 0.14
CA GLU A 1 24.99 7.29 0.24
C GLU A 1 24.11 7.05 1.14
N GLY A 2 23.85 7.21 1.97
CA GLY A 2 22.87 6.85 2.95
C GLY A 2 21.51 7.18 2.59
N GLU A 3 21.33 7.84 1.54
CA GLU A 3 20.07 8.16 1.23
C GLU A 3 19.33 7.18 0.59
N GLN A 4 19.68 5.98 0.65
CA GLN A 4 18.89 4.98 0.07
C GLN A 4 17.58 4.81 0.78
N ALA A 5 16.65 4.17 0.15
CA ALA A 5 15.37 3.81 0.76
C ALA A 5 15.61 2.98 2.02
N PRO A 6 14.72 3.08 2.99
CA PRO A 6 14.82 2.21 4.16
C PRO A 6 14.92 0.75 3.78
N SER A 7 15.68 0.00 4.54
CA SER A 7 15.95 -1.38 4.20
C SER A 7 14.68 -2.23 4.15
N ILE A 8 13.65 -1.87 4.92
CA ILE A 8 12.42 -2.64 4.88
C ILE A 8 11.78 -2.58 3.49
N TYR A 9 11.84 -1.45 2.82
CA TYR A 9 11.30 -1.35 1.47
C TYR A 9 12.09 -2.20 0.50
N ARG A 10 13.40 -2.23 0.67
CA ARG A 10 14.23 -3.04 -0.21
C ARG A 10 13.99 -4.52 0.02
N MET A 11 13.73 -4.92 1.26
CA MET A 11 13.41 -6.30 1.55
C MET A 11 12.11 -6.71 0.87
N ILE A 12 11.10 -5.84 0.94
CA ILE A 12 9.83 -6.13 0.29
C ILE A 12 10.02 -6.24 -1.22
N GLU A 13 10.81 -5.33 -1.78
CA GLU A 13 11.07 -5.32 -3.20
C GLU A 13 11.74 -6.63 -3.63
N GLU A 14 12.71 -7.08 -2.85
CA GLU A 14 13.40 -8.32 -3.16
C GLU A 14 12.48 -9.53 -3.07
N ILE A 15 11.64 -9.56 -2.04
CA ILE A 15 10.68 -10.65 -1.90
C ILE A 15 9.75 -10.69 -3.11
N CYS A 16 9.29 -9.52 -3.54
CA CYS A 16 8.40 -9.46 -4.68
C CYS A 16 9.08 -9.94 -5.94
N GLU A 17 10.34 -9.52 -6.14
CA GLU A 17 11.07 -9.94 -7.33
C GLU A 17 11.27 -11.45 -7.36
N GLN A 18 11.64 -12.03 -6.24
CA GLN A 18 11.92 -13.45 -6.21
C GLN A 18 10.68 -14.30 -6.35
N ASN A 19 9.53 -13.74 -6.04
CA ASN A 19 8.27 -14.47 -6.15
C ASN A 19 7.44 -14.00 -7.32
N GLU A 20 8.02 -13.15 -8.17
CA GLU A 20 7.33 -12.67 -9.37
C GLU A 20 6.02 -11.98 -9.02
N LEU A 21 6.06 -11.17 -7.98
CA LEU A 21 4.90 -10.40 -7.54
C LEU A 21 5.13 -8.94 -7.82
N THR A 22 4.05 -8.24 -8.17
CA THR A 22 4.10 -6.81 -8.39
C THR A 22 2.98 -6.17 -7.59
N LEU A 23 3.33 -5.16 -6.79
CA LEU A 23 2.32 -4.40 -6.05
C LEU A 23 1.67 -3.44 -7.06
N VAL A 24 0.36 -3.58 -7.24
CA VAL A 24 -0.32 -2.82 -8.28
C VAL A 24 -1.19 -1.70 -7.76
N LYS A 25 -1.68 -1.81 -6.54
CA LYS A 25 -2.48 -0.72 -5.97
C LYS A 25 -2.63 -0.92 -4.48
N VAL A 26 -2.98 0.16 -3.80
CA VAL A 26 -3.27 0.15 -2.37
C VAL A 26 -4.63 0.80 -2.19
N LYS A 27 -5.50 0.19 -1.40
CA LYS A 27 -6.81 0.76 -1.09
C LYS A 27 -6.86 1.14 0.38
N ILE A 28 -7.29 2.37 0.65
CA ILE A 28 -7.44 2.88 2.01
C ILE A 28 -8.90 2.84 2.40
N TYR A 29 -9.18 2.40 3.61
CA TYR A 29 -10.55 2.38 4.11
C TYR A 29 -10.52 2.72 5.60
N ASP A 30 -11.67 3.12 6.14
CA ASP A 30 -11.72 3.40 7.56
C ASP A 30 -12.20 2.14 8.30
N SER A 31 -11.67 1.96 9.50
CA SER A 31 -12.01 0.82 10.32
C SER A 31 -12.16 1.36 11.73
N GLY A 32 -13.38 1.83 12.03
CA GLY A 32 -13.61 2.49 13.29
C GLY A 32 -12.87 3.81 13.35
N ASP A 33 -11.98 3.93 14.31
CA ASP A 33 -11.29 5.19 14.51
C ASP A 33 -9.98 5.30 13.76
N VAL A 34 -9.58 4.28 13.01
CA VAL A 34 -8.30 4.28 12.36
C VAL A 34 -8.46 4.00 10.88
N LEU A 35 -7.49 4.43 10.11
CA LEU A 35 -7.43 4.12 8.70
C LEU A 35 -6.58 2.90 8.49
N ARG A 36 -7.09 1.98 7.68
CA ARG A 36 -6.38 0.75 7.35
C ARG A 36 -6.24 0.65 5.85
N ALA A 37 -5.46 -0.29 5.40
CA ALA A 37 -5.18 -0.42 3.99
C ALA A 37 -5.05 -1.87 3.58
N ASN A 38 -5.45 -2.13 2.34
CA ASN A 38 -5.20 -3.41 1.70
C ASN A 38 -4.23 -3.18 0.56
N LEU A 39 -3.28 -4.11 0.43
CA LEU A 39 -2.27 -4.04 -0.61
C LEU A 39 -2.54 -5.15 -1.60
N TYR A 40 -2.58 -4.81 -2.87
CA TYR A 40 -2.94 -5.75 -3.92
C TYR A 40 -1.75 -6.04 -4.81
N PHE A 41 -1.35 -7.31 -4.86
CA PHE A 41 -0.24 -7.76 -5.67
C PHE A 41 -0.75 -8.68 -6.77
N THR A 42 -0.06 -8.67 -7.90
CA THR A 42 -0.37 -9.59 -8.98
C THR A 42 0.91 -10.33 -9.39
N GLY A 43 0.73 -11.53 -9.93
CA GLY A 43 1.85 -12.35 -10.35
C GLY A 43 1.32 -13.68 -10.78
N LYS A 44 2.03 -14.74 -10.46
CA LYS A 44 1.51 -16.07 -10.76
C LYS A 44 0.19 -16.29 -10.08
N LYS A 45 0.02 -15.72 -8.89
CA LYS A 45 -1.25 -15.71 -8.20
C LYS A 45 -1.47 -14.31 -7.69
N ASP A 46 -2.73 -13.92 -7.61
CA ASP A 46 -3.04 -12.65 -7.00
C ASP A 46 -2.94 -12.79 -5.50
N LEU A 47 -2.40 -11.77 -4.86
CA LEU A 47 -2.21 -11.76 -3.42
C LEU A 47 -2.73 -10.45 -2.86
N VAL A 48 -3.50 -10.53 -1.80
CA VAL A 48 -4.01 -9.33 -1.14
C VAL A 48 -3.60 -9.39 0.31
N LEU A 49 -2.85 -8.40 0.76
CA LEU A 49 -2.54 -8.24 2.17
C LEU A 49 -3.55 -7.28 2.76
N ARG A 50 -4.21 -7.70 3.83
CA ARG A 50 -5.35 -6.94 4.34
C ARG A 50 -5.08 -6.37 5.71
N ASN A 51 -5.71 -5.24 5.97
CA ASN A 51 -5.77 -4.68 7.32
C ASN A 51 -4.42 -4.24 7.84
N HIS A 52 -3.65 -3.57 7.01
CA HIS A 52 -2.38 -2.99 7.43
C HIS A 52 -2.57 -1.53 7.75
N ARG A 53 -1.60 -0.93 8.43
CA ARG A 53 -1.70 0.48 8.77
C ARG A 53 -1.64 1.32 7.51
N ALA A 54 -2.54 2.30 7.42
CA ALA A 54 -2.61 3.13 6.23
C ALA A 54 -1.28 3.85 5.98
N SER A 55 -0.63 4.32 7.04
CA SER A 55 0.62 5.05 6.87
C SER A 55 1.70 4.19 6.23
N ASP A 56 1.79 2.93 6.62
CA ASP A 56 2.77 2.01 6.05
C ASP A 56 2.46 1.75 4.58
N ALA A 57 1.19 1.53 4.26
CA ALA A 57 0.80 1.25 2.90
C ALA A 57 0.98 2.46 2.00
N MET A 58 0.70 3.65 2.53
CA MET A 58 0.87 4.87 1.76
C MET A 58 2.34 5.10 1.44
N ALA A 59 3.21 4.84 2.41
CA ALA A 59 4.64 4.98 2.18
C ALA A 59 5.12 4.01 1.09
N LEU A 60 4.60 2.80 1.13
CA LEU A 60 4.97 1.80 0.14
C LEU A 60 4.45 2.17 -1.24
N ALA A 61 3.22 2.69 -1.31
CA ALA A 61 2.68 3.14 -2.58
C ALA A 61 3.52 4.26 -3.19
N ALA A 62 3.99 5.17 -2.34
CA ALA A 62 4.84 6.25 -2.81
C ALA A 62 6.19 5.73 -3.29
N TYR A 63 6.75 4.78 -2.56
CA TYR A 63 8.03 4.20 -2.93
C TYR A 63 7.95 3.54 -4.31
N TYR A 64 6.88 2.80 -4.56
CA TYR A 64 6.72 2.10 -5.83
C TYR A 64 6.04 2.96 -6.90
N LYS A 65 5.53 4.13 -6.51
CA LYS A 65 4.84 5.03 -7.44
C LYS A 65 3.63 4.36 -8.08
N ILE A 66 2.82 3.76 -7.25
CA ILE A 66 1.61 3.07 -7.71
C ILE A 66 0.38 3.78 -7.20
N PRO A 67 -0.78 3.49 -7.78
CA PRO A 67 -2.02 4.17 -7.39
C PRO A 67 -2.39 3.91 -5.93
N LEU A 68 -2.89 4.95 -5.29
CA LEU A 68 -3.43 4.89 -3.96
C LEU A 68 -4.91 5.23 -4.06
N LEU A 69 -5.77 4.28 -3.77
CA LEU A 69 -7.21 4.45 -3.90
C LEU A 69 -7.82 4.68 -2.54
N VAL A 70 -8.72 5.65 -2.46
CA VAL A 70 -9.37 5.97 -1.19
C VAL A 70 -10.85 5.75 -1.40
N ARG A 71 -11.50 5.14 -0.40
CA ARG A 71 -12.91 4.89 -0.51
C ARG A 71 -13.65 6.19 -0.75
N LYS A 72 -14.60 6.17 -1.67
CA LYS A 72 -15.31 7.38 -2.03
C LYS A 72 -15.99 8.03 -0.83
N LYS A 73 -16.58 7.23 0.02
CA LYS A 73 -17.22 7.75 1.22
C LYS A 73 -16.25 8.50 2.11
N LEU A 74 -15.06 7.93 2.30
CA LEU A 74 -14.06 8.57 3.14
C LEU A 74 -13.61 9.88 2.55
N LEU A 75 -13.38 9.89 1.25
CA LEU A 75 -12.95 11.08 0.57
C LEU A 75 -14.00 12.18 0.67
N LYS A 76 -15.25 11.82 0.52
CA LYS A 76 -16.34 12.78 0.62
C LYS A 76 -16.41 13.39 2.01
N GLU A 77 -16.25 12.59 3.04
CA GLU A 77 -16.29 13.12 4.40
C GLU A 77 -15.16 14.10 4.62
N LYS A 78 -13.98 13.82 4.12
CA LYS A 78 -12.88 14.73 4.29
C LYS A 78 -13.09 16.04 3.54
N MET A 79 -13.71 15.97 2.41
CA MET A 79 -13.93 17.18 1.64
C MET A 79 -14.98 18.07 2.29
N GLU A 80 -15.88 17.50 3.03
CA GLU A 80 -16.91 18.29 3.68
C GLU A 80 -16.45 18.83 5.02
N ALA A 81 -15.40 18.33 5.57
CA ALA A 81 -14.89 18.81 6.83
C ALA A 81 -14.14 20.13 6.64
#